data_849b0c85221e1e4dad10a50321efb718
#
_entry.id   849b0c85221e1e4dad10a50321efb718
#
_cell.length_a   1.000
_cell.length_b   1.000
_cell.length_c   1.000
_cell.angle_alpha   90.00
_cell.angle_beta   90.00
_cell.angle_gamma   90.00
#
_symmetry.space_group_name_H-M   'P 1'
#
loop_
_entity.id
_entity.type
_entity.pdbx_description
1 polymer ?
#
loop_
_entity_poly.entity_id
_entity_poly.type
_entity_poly.pdbx_seq_one_letter_code
_entity_poly.pdbx_strand_id
1 'polypeptide(L)'
;STMLIVRFDAPSASDETMSAVSQIETLLRKDCFFGGMSVILQDTKALVNQEMPLYILIAVGASLLVLFLSLESTITPLLFMLGLLFPIAYNFGTNIFLGQISYITEALATVLQLGVTMDFSIFLLHRYQEEKELRSNNEEAMVSAICKTMTSISASSLTTIAGFLALCAMRLTLGRDIGIVMAKGVALGVICTVVVLPALILSFDRLVEKYKHRTIIPKLTKLSYFV
;
A
#
# COMPACT_ATOMS: atom_id res chain seq x y z
N SER A 1 41.57 -15.54 22.99
CA SER A 1 40.50 -14.78 22.36
C SER A 1 40.64 -13.31 22.73
N THR A 2 40.60 -12.42 21.76
CA THR A 2 40.70 -10.96 21.95
C THR A 2 39.39 -10.35 21.54
N MET A 3 38.87 -9.41 22.33
CA MET A 3 37.66 -8.65 22.04
C MET A 3 38.06 -7.22 21.75
N LEU A 4 37.63 -6.69 20.62
CA LEU A 4 37.76 -5.29 20.25
C LEU A 4 36.37 -4.64 20.33
N ILE A 5 36.30 -3.47 20.96
CA ILE A 5 35.07 -2.68 21.02
C ILE A 5 35.25 -1.46 20.15
N VAL A 6 34.39 -1.32 19.14
CA VAL A 6 34.33 -0.14 18.29
C VAL A 6 33.14 0.71 18.71
N ARG A 7 33.39 1.98 18.98
CA ARG A 7 32.35 2.96 19.32
C ARG A 7 32.22 3.97 18.18
N PHE A 8 30.98 4.18 17.76
CA PHE A 8 30.64 5.18 16.75
C PHE A 8 30.11 6.43 17.47
N ASP A 9 30.48 7.60 16.99
CA ASP A 9 29.98 8.90 17.49
C ASP A 9 28.61 9.23 16.89
N ALA A 10 28.30 8.70 15.70
CA ALA A 10 27.02 8.86 15.07
C ALA A 10 25.96 7.86 15.59
N PRO A 11 24.66 8.14 15.47
CA PRO A 11 23.61 7.23 15.89
C PRO A 11 23.71 5.84 15.21
N SER A 12 23.33 4.78 15.93
CA SER A 12 23.48 3.40 15.48
C SER A 12 22.78 3.08 14.15
N ALA A 13 21.74 3.84 13.78
CA ALA A 13 20.97 3.68 12.56
C ALA A 13 21.32 4.71 11.47
N SER A 14 22.35 5.55 11.66
CA SER A 14 22.76 6.54 10.65
C SER A 14 23.47 5.86 9.48
N ASP A 15 23.34 6.44 8.28
CA ASP A 15 23.99 5.92 7.08
C ASP A 15 25.52 5.90 7.20
N GLU A 16 26.11 6.81 7.97
CA GLU A 16 27.52 6.85 8.28
C GLU A 16 27.96 5.62 9.10
N THR A 17 27.20 5.31 10.17
CA THR A 17 27.47 4.13 11.02
C THR A 17 27.26 2.84 10.22
N MET A 18 26.20 2.74 9.43
CA MET A 18 25.91 1.58 8.59
C MET A 18 27.01 1.34 7.54
N SER A 19 27.50 2.42 6.91
CA SER A 19 28.61 2.34 5.96
C SER A 19 29.91 1.88 6.63
N ALA A 20 30.20 2.40 7.82
CA ALA A 20 31.40 1.99 8.58
C ALA A 20 31.31 0.52 9.03
N VAL A 21 30.15 0.06 9.48
CA VAL A 21 29.91 -1.36 9.86
C VAL A 21 30.12 -2.27 8.64
N SER A 22 29.58 -1.90 7.46
CA SER A 22 29.79 -2.66 6.23
C SER A 22 31.27 -2.74 5.82
N GLN A 23 32.02 -1.66 5.97
CA GLN A 23 33.46 -1.66 5.70
C GLN A 23 34.23 -2.56 6.67
N ILE A 24 33.91 -2.50 7.96
CA ILE A 24 34.52 -3.37 8.97
C ILE A 24 34.24 -4.85 8.64
N GLU A 25 33.00 -5.17 8.28
CA GLU A 25 32.61 -6.54 7.93
C GLU A 25 33.42 -7.11 6.76
N THR A 26 33.70 -6.30 5.74
CA THR A 26 34.54 -6.72 4.61
C THR A 26 36.00 -6.97 4.95
N LEU A 27 36.50 -6.35 6.04
CA LEU A 27 37.88 -6.49 6.51
C LEU A 27 38.05 -7.67 7.48
N LEU A 28 36.96 -8.18 8.03
CA LEU A 28 36.98 -9.24 9.02
C LEU A 28 37.31 -10.60 8.39
N ARG A 29 38.14 -11.38 9.10
CA ARG A 29 38.43 -12.76 8.71
C ARG A 29 37.25 -13.67 9.12
N LYS A 30 37.10 -14.78 8.41
CA LYS A 30 36.00 -15.74 8.63
C LYS A 30 35.91 -16.30 10.07
N ASP A 31 36.98 -16.20 10.83
CA ASP A 31 37.05 -16.69 12.21
C ASP A 31 36.71 -15.61 13.25
N CYS A 32 36.32 -14.41 12.82
CA CYS A 32 35.94 -13.31 13.69
C CYS A 32 34.42 -13.22 13.79
N PHE A 33 33.91 -13.08 15.01
CA PHE A 33 32.50 -12.77 15.27
C PHE A 33 32.36 -11.27 15.39
N PHE A 34 31.47 -10.72 14.58
CA PHE A 34 31.12 -9.31 14.59
C PHE A 34 29.67 -9.17 15.08
N GLY A 35 29.42 -8.33 16.06
CA GLY A 35 28.10 -8.18 16.65
C GLY A 35 27.94 -6.85 17.37
N GLY A 36 26.73 -6.48 17.63
CA GLY A 36 26.34 -5.24 18.28
C GLY A 36 25.07 -4.67 17.69
N MET A 37 24.49 -3.63 18.31
CA MET A 37 23.22 -3.06 17.88
C MET A 37 23.27 -2.57 16.43
N SER A 38 24.36 -1.91 16.01
CA SER A 38 24.51 -1.39 14.65
C SER A 38 24.60 -2.51 13.60
N VAL A 39 25.23 -3.65 13.94
CA VAL A 39 25.31 -4.83 13.07
C VAL A 39 23.93 -5.45 12.90
N ILE A 40 23.20 -5.65 14.02
CA ILE A 40 21.83 -6.19 13.97
C ILE A 40 20.90 -5.31 13.12
N LEU A 41 21.01 -3.99 13.25
CA LEU A 41 20.24 -3.06 12.45
C LEU A 41 20.58 -3.15 10.96
N GLN A 42 21.86 -3.30 10.63
CA GLN A 42 22.32 -3.47 9.25
C GLN A 42 21.81 -4.78 8.66
N ASP A 43 21.97 -5.90 9.38
CA ASP A 43 21.49 -7.21 8.94
C ASP A 43 19.97 -7.19 8.72
N THR A 44 19.24 -6.57 9.65
CA THR A 44 17.77 -6.41 9.52
C THR A 44 17.41 -5.59 8.29
N LYS A 45 18.11 -4.47 8.03
CA LYS A 45 17.90 -3.65 6.84
C LYS A 45 18.19 -4.43 5.56
N ALA A 46 19.27 -5.20 5.54
CA ALA A 46 19.64 -6.04 4.40
C ALA A 46 18.59 -7.13 4.14
N LEU A 47 18.13 -7.83 5.18
CA LEU A 47 17.07 -8.84 5.09
C LEU A 47 15.76 -8.24 4.59
N VAL A 48 15.32 -7.10 5.14
CA VAL A 48 14.11 -6.42 4.67
C VAL A 48 14.23 -6.08 3.19
N ASN A 49 15.33 -5.49 2.75
CA ASN A 49 15.53 -5.13 1.35
C ASN A 49 15.55 -6.36 0.41
N GLN A 50 16.07 -7.48 0.89
CA GLN A 50 16.09 -8.72 0.13
C GLN A 50 14.71 -9.38 0.02
N GLU A 51 13.93 -9.35 1.10
CA GLU A 51 12.63 -10.02 1.17
C GLU A 51 11.47 -9.15 0.68
N MET A 52 11.59 -7.82 0.76
CA MET A 52 10.55 -6.87 0.34
C MET A 52 9.97 -7.14 -1.07
N PRO A 53 10.78 -7.36 -2.11
CA PRO A 53 10.25 -7.61 -3.45
C PRO A 53 9.36 -8.86 -3.49
N LEU A 54 9.70 -9.89 -2.72
CA LEU A 54 8.89 -11.11 -2.62
C LEU A 54 7.55 -10.84 -1.93
N TYR A 55 7.54 -10.11 -0.81
CA TYR A 55 6.30 -9.78 -0.12
C TYR A 55 5.39 -8.89 -0.96
N ILE A 56 5.95 -7.91 -1.68
CA ILE A 56 5.18 -7.08 -2.61
C ILE A 56 4.59 -7.94 -3.73
N LEU A 57 5.36 -8.86 -4.31
CA LEU A 57 4.89 -9.77 -5.36
C LEU A 57 3.76 -10.67 -4.86
N ILE A 58 3.87 -11.21 -3.65
CA ILE A 58 2.82 -12.02 -3.02
C ILE A 58 1.58 -11.17 -2.78
N ALA A 59 1.73 -9.95 -2.24
CA ALA A 59 0.60 -9.05 -1.98
C ALA A 59 -0.12 -8.66 -3.26
N VAL A 60 0.61 -8.30 -4.32
CA VAL A 60 0.06 -7.98 -5.64
C VAL A 60 -0.61 -9.20 -6.25
N GLY A 61 0.02 -10.37 -6.19
CA GLY A 61 -0.54 -11.62 -6.71
C GLY A 61 -1.82 -12.03 -6.01
N ALA A 62 -1.85 -11.97 -4.68
CA ALA A 62 -3.05 -12.24 -3.89
C ALA A 62 -4.16 -11.24 -4.19
N SER A 63 -3.83 -9.95 -4.30
CA SER A 63 -4.77 -8.89 -4.65
C SER A 63 -5.37 -9.11 -6.05
N LEU A 64 -4.53 -9.42 -7.05
CA LEU A 64 -4.99 -9.75 -8.40
C LEU A 64 -5.91 -10.97 -8.40
N LEU A 65 -5.55 -12.02 -7.67
CA LEU A 65 -6.36 -13.23 -7.58
C LEU A 65 -7.76 -12.92 -7.02
N VAL A 66 -7.84 -12.17 -5.92
CA VAL A 66 -9.12 -11.76 -5.32
C VAL A 66 -9.93 -10.91 -6.29
N LEU A 67 -9.28 -9.95 -6.98
CA LEU A 67 -9.95 -9.10 -7.96
C LEU A 67 -10.47 -9.90 -9.17
N PHE A 68 -9.70 -10.87 -9.69
CA PHE A 68 -10.14 -11.73 -10.78
C PHE A 68 -11.35 -12.58 -10.39
N LEU A 69 -11.41 -13.06 -9.14
CA LEU A 69 -12.55 -13.84 -8.65
C LEU A 69 -13.79 -12.97 -8.41
N SER A 70 -13.61 -11.70 -8.02
CA SER A 70 -14.67 -10.77 -7.64
C SER A 70 -15.26 -9.98 -8.80
N LEU A 71 -14.47 -9.72 -9.86
CA LEU A 71 -14.85 -8.84 -10.96
C LEU A 71 -15.27 -9.60 -12.21
N GLU A 72 -16.17 -8.99 -13.00
CA GLU A 72 -16.75 -9.57 -14.23
C GLU A 72 -15.87 -9.34 -15.49
N SER A 73 -14.67 -8.81 -15.35
CA SER A 73 -13.77 -8.53 -16.48
C SER A 73 -12.32 -8.84 -16.13
N THR A 74 -11.59 -9.44 -17.06
CA THR A 74 -10.17 -9.75 -16.90
C THR A 74 -9.29 -8.50 -16.94
N ILE A 75 -9.73 -7.43 -17.59
CA ILE A 75 -8.97 -6.17 -17.73
C ILE A 75 -9.14 -5.29 -16.50
N THR A 76 -10.30 -5.30 -15.87
CA THR A 76 -10.58 -4.44 -14.71
C THR A 76 -9.58 -4.63 -13.56
N PRO A 77 -9.17 -5.85 -13.16
CA PRO A 77 -8.12 -6.05 -12.16
C PRO A 77 -6.78 -5.40 -12.52
N LEU A 78 -6.39 -5.42 -13.80
CA LEU A 78 -5.15 -4.79 -14.25
C LEU A 78 -5.23 -3.26 -14.20
N LEU A 79 -6.36 -2.67 -14.60
CA LEU A 79 -6.60 -1.22 -14.47
C LEU A 79 -6.61 -0.80 -13.00
N PHE A 80 -7.16 -1.65 -12.14
CA PHE A 80 -7.14 -1.45 -10.70
C PHE A 80 -5.70 -1.39 -10.16
N MET A 81 -4.89 -2.38 -10.50
CA MET A 81 -3.48 -2.40 -10.09
C MET A 81 -2.74 -1.17 -10.60
N LEU A 82 -2.97 -0.77 -11.85
CA LEU A 82 -2.41 0.46 -12.38
C LEU A 82 -2.86 1.69 -11.57
N GLY A 83 -4.16 1.78 -11.24
CA GLY A 83 -4.71 2.85 -10.40
C GLY A 83 -4.08 2.91 -9.00
N LEU A 84 -3.77 1.74 -8.40
CA LEU A 84 -3.13 1.65 -7.08
C LEU A 84 -1.65 2.03 -7.08
N LEU A 85 -0.97 1.97 -8.22
CA LEU A 85 0.43 2.43 -8.31
C LEU A 85 0.55 3.94 -8.08
N PHE A 86 -0.44 4.73 -8.50
CA PHE A 86 -0.40 6.19 -8.35
C PHE A 86 -0.34 6.65 -6.89
N PRO A 87 -1.26 6.24 -5.99
CA PRO A 87 -1.19 6.67 -4.60
C PRO A 87 0.06 6.16 -3.88
N ILE A 88 0.57 4.98 -4.23
CA ILE A 88 1.82 4.46 -3.68
C ILE A 88 2.99 5.33 -4.15
N ALA A 89 3.09 5.61 -5.46
CA ALA A 89 4.14 6.45 -6.02
C ALA A 89 4.12 7.87 -5.44
N TYR A 90 2.92 8.48 -5.31
CA TYR A 90 2.77 9.78 -4.67
C TYR A 90 3.14 9.76 -3.19
N ASN A 91 2.78 8.71 -2.46
CA ASN A 91 3.15 8.58 -1.05
C ASN A 91 4.67 8.50 -0.89
N PHE A 92 5.34 7.66 -1.67
CA PHE A 92 6.80 7.57 -1.66
C PHE A 92 7.48 8.86 -2.13
N GLY A 93 7.04 9.44 -3.24
CA GLY A 93 7.59 10.67 -3.76
C GLY A 93 7.50 11.85 -2.76
N THR A 94 6.41 11.93 -2.02
CA THR A 94 6.22 12.97 -0.99
C THR A 94 6.92 12.67 0.33
N ASN A 95 7.46 11.47 0.53
CA ASN A 95 8.28 11.15 1.71
C ASN A 95 9.57 11.96 1.76
N ILE A 96 10.06 12.47 0.63
CA ILE A 96 11.24 13.34 0.56
C ILE A 96 11.09 14.59 1.45
N PHE A 97 9.87 15.08 1.66
CA PHE A 97 9.59 16.21 2.55
C PHE A 97 9.59 15.84 4.03
N LEU A 98 9.56 14.56 4.37
CA LEU A 98 9.55 14.08 5.75
C LEU A 98 10.97 13.77 6.26
N GLY A 99 11.98 13.84 5.40
CA GLY A 99 13.37 13.53 5.72
C GLY A 99 13.66 12.02 5.74
N GLN A 100 14.46 11.57 6.71
CA GLN A 100 14.81 10.15 6.82
C GLN A 100 13.64 9.36 7.43
N ILE A 101 13.13 8.42 6.68
CA ILE A 101 12.07 7.50 7.12
C ILE A 101 12.69 6.14 7.38
N SER A 102 12.20 5.45 8.41
CA SER A 102 12.64 4.09 8.72
C SER A 102 12.32 3.14 7.56
N TYR A 103 13.30 2.30 7.20
CA TYR A 103 13.10 1.25 6.18
C TYR A 103 11.94 0.29 6.53
N ILE A 104 11.68 0.08 7.83
CA ILE A 104 10.53 -0.70 8.29
C ILE A 104 9.22 0.01 7.92
N THR A 105 9.18 1.35 8.07
CA THR A 105 8.02 2.15 7.67
C THR A 105 7.77 2.08 6.18
N GLU A 106 8.81 2.14 5.34
CA GLU A 106 8.67 2.01 3.89
C GLU A 106 8.10 0.65 3.48
N ALA A 107 8.62 -0.42 4.08
CA ALA A 107 8.16 -1.78 3.85
C ALA A 107 6.68 -1.95 4.19
N LEU A 108 6.31 -1.57 5.42
CA LEU A 108 4.94 -1.68 5.91
C LEU A 108 3.99 -0.77 5.15
N ALA A 109 4.40 0.48 4.84
CA ALA A 109 3.56 1.43 4.13
C ALA A 109 3.17 0.91 2.75
N THR A 110 4.08 0.28 2.00
CA THR A 110 3.78 -0.27 0.68
C THR A 110 2.65 -1.30 0.74
N VAL A 111 2.78 -2.30 1.60
CA VAL A 111 1.82 -3.42 1.69
C VAL A 111 0.49 -2.96 2.29
N LEU A 112 0.53 -2.19 3.40
CA LEU A 112 -0.68 -1.73 4.06
C LEU A 112 -1.46 -0.72 3.20
N GLN A 113 -0.77 0.18 2.52
CA GLN A 113 -1.42 1.15 1.64
C GLN A 113 -2.11 0.47 0.46
N LEU A 114 -1.48 -0.56 -0.13
CA LEU A 114 -2.08 -1.35 -1.20
C LEU A 114 -3.42 -1.95 -0.73
N GLY A 115 -3.45 -2.60 0.46
CA GLY A 115 -4.66 -3.17 1.01
C GLY A 115 -5.75 -2.13 1.26
N VAL A 116 -5.44 -1.05 1.99
CA VAL A 116 -6.41 -0.01 2.35
C VAL A 116 -6.98 0.71 1.12
N THR A 117 -6.11 1.04 0.15
CA THR A 117 -6.57 1.73 -1.06
C THR A 117 -7.41 0.81 -1.96
N MET A 118 -7.08 -0.49 -1.96
CA MET A 118 -7.84 -1.50 -2.69
C MET A 118 -9.29 -1.59 -2.19
N ASP A 119 -9.51 -1.57 -0.87
CA ASP A 119 -10.85 -1.64 -0.29
C ASP A 119 -11.75 -0.49 -0.75
N PHE A 120 -11.24 0.75 -0.74
CA PHE A 120 -11.99 1.92 -1.24
C PHE A 120 -12.29 1.80 -2.72
N SER A 121 -11.35 1.29 -3.47
CA SER A 121 -11.46 1.14 -4.93
C SER A 121 -12.47 0.06 -5.32
N ILE A 122 -12.48 -1.09 -4.64
CA ILE A 122 -13.46 -2.15 -4.86
C ILE A 122 -14.88 -1.65 -4.53
N PHE A 123 -15.04 -0.91 -3.44
CA PHE A 123 -16.32 -0.36 -3.03
C PHE A 123 -16.89 0.61 -4.10
N LEU A 124 -16.06 1.52 -4.63
CA LEU A 124 -16.46 2.40 -5.71
C LEU A 124 -16.84 1.64 -6.99
N LEU A 125 -16.06 0.61 -7.34
CA LEU A 125 -16.31 -0.17 -8.55
C LEU A 125 -17.62 -0.96 -8.47
N HIS A 126 -17.89 -1.62 -7.34
CA HIS A 126 -19.17 -2.32 -7.16
C HIS A 126 -20.34 -1.36 -7.31
N ARG A 127 -20.23 -0.16 -6.71
CA ARG A 127 -21.27 0.86 -6.88
C ARG A 127 -21.42 1.34 -8.31
N TYR A 128 -20.31 1.50 -9.02
CA TYR A 128 -20.35 1.86 -10.44
C TYR A 128 -21.05 0.77 -11.28
N GLN A 129 -20.79 -0.50 -11.01
CA GLN A 129 -21.47 -1.60 -11.72
C GLN A 129 -22.99 -1.58 -11.48
N GLU A 130 -23.43 -1.34 -10.25
CA GLU A 130 -24.85 -1.18 -9.92
C GLU A 130 -25.48 0.00 -10.64
N GLU A 131 -24.83 1.17 -10.66
CA GLU A 131 -25.33 2.35 -11.35
C GLU A 131 -25.34 2.19 -12.88
N LYS A 132 -24.39 1.42 -13.43
CA LYS A 132 -24.32 1.12 -14.88
C LYS A 132 -25.51 0.27 -15.35
N GLU A 133 -26.06 -0.61 -14.51
CA GLU A 133 -27.28 -1.36 -14.81
C GLU A 133 -28.53 -0.46 -14.85
N LEU A 134 -28.53 0.67 -14.16
CA LEU A 134 -29.65 1.58 -14.02
C LEU A 134 -29.62 2.75 -15.02
N ARG A 135 -28.48 3.00 -15.67
CA ARG A 135 -28.24 4.18 -16.51
C ARG A 135 -27.67 3.79 -17.87
N SER A 136 -28.06 4.53 -18.89
CA SER A 136 -27.58 4.31 -20.27
C SER A 136 -26.21 4.95 -20.53
N ASN A 137 -25.79 5.92 -19.71
CA ASN A 137 -24.53 6.64 -19.87
C ASN A 137 -23.54 6.25 -18.76
N ASN A 138 -22.37 5.77 -19.16
CA ASN A 138 -21.32 5.33 -18.26
C ASN A 138 -20.74 6.47 -17.40
N GLU A 139 -20.65 7.69 -17.96
CA GLU A 139 -20.19 8.87 -17.21
C GLU A 139 -21.17 9.24 -16.09
N GLU A 140 -22.47 9.28 -16.40
CA GLU A 140 -23.51 9.54 -15.40
C GLU A 140 -23.57 8.45 -14.32
N ALA A 141 -23.36 7.19 -14.71
CA ALA A 141 -23.27 6.08 -13.76
C ALA A 141 -22.08 6.25 -12.83
N MET A 142 -20.91 6.65 -13.34
CA MET A 142 -19.72 6.88 -12.55
C MET A 142 -19.89 8.06 -11.58
N VAL A 143 -20.42 9.18 -12.04
CA VAL A 143 -20.71 10.35 -11.20
C VAL A 143 -21.66 9.97 -10.05
N SER A 144 -22.72 9.23 -10.38
CA SER A 144 -23.66 8.75 -9.36
C SER A 144 -23.00 7.81 -8.35
N ALA A 145 -22.15 6.89 -8.82
CA ALA A 145 -21.41 5.98 -7.96
C ALA A 145 -20.49 6.75 -6.99
N ILE A 146 -19.73 7.72 -7.51
CA ILE A 146 -18.87 8.57 -6.68
C ILE A 146 -19.70 9.30 -5.62
N CYS A 147 -20.78 9.99 -6.02
CA CYS A 147 -21.63 10.75 -5.08
C CYS A 147 -22.19 9.86 -3.96
N LYS A 148 -22.61 8.63 -4.30
CA LYS A 148 -23.21 7.71 -3.34
C LYS A 148 -22.19 7.04 -2.41
N THR A 149 -20.95 6.87 -2.87
CA THR A 149 -19.90 6.23 -2.09
C THR A 149 -19.05 7.20 -1.28
N MET A 150 -19.02 8.49 -1.67
CA MET A 150 -18.17 9.51 -1.01
C MET A 150 -18.37 9.59 0.49
N THR A 151 -19.61 9.55 0.98
CA THR A 151 -19.88 9.63 2.41
C THR A 151 -19.27 8.45 3.16
N SER A 152 -19.45 7.24 2.65
CA SER A 152 -18.93 6.03 3.29
C SER A 152 -17.40 5.95 3.21
N ILE A 153 -16.82 6.25 2.04
CA ILE A 153 -15.37 6.27 1.85
C ILE A 153 -14.73 7.34 2.74
N SER A 154 -15.30 8.55 2.79
CA SER A 154 -14.78 9.65 3.63
C SER A 154 -14.87 9.32 5.11
N ALA A 155 -15.97 8.74 5.58
CA ALA A 155 -16.12 8.34 6.99
C ALA A 155 -15.11 7.25 7.37
N SER A 156 -14.98 6.20 6.55
CA SER A 156 -14.04 5.10 6.78
C SER A 156 -12.58 5.57 6.70
N SER A 157 -12.24 6.38 5.71
CA SER A 157 -10.88 6.91 5.57
C SER A 157 -10.51 7.84 6.72
N LEU A 158 -11.43 8.68 7.19
CA LEU A 158 -11.19 9.57 8.32
C LEU A 158 -10.89 8.80 9.60
N THR A 159 -11.63 7.73 9.88
CA THR A 159 -11.36 6.86 11.04
C THR A 159 -10.00 6.15 10.90
N THR A 160 -9.66 5.69 9.71
CA THR A 160 -8.35 5.05 9.43
C THR A 160 -7.21 6.06 9.59
N ILE A 161 -7.35 7.27 9.05
CA ILE A 161 -6.37 8.36 9.21
C ILE A 161 -6.21 8.72 10.69
N ALA A 162 -7.31 8.86 11.43
CA ALA A 162 -7.27 9.14 12.86
C ALA A 162 -6.56 8.02 13.64
N GLY A 163 -6.79 6.76 13.28
CA GLY A 163 -6.10 5.61 13.85
C GLY A 163 -4.59 5.66 13.63
N PHE A 164 -4.15 5.97 12.40
CA PHE A 164 -2.71 6.14 12.11
C PHE A 164 -2.12 7.36 12.80
N LEU A 165 -2.83 8.48 12.84
CA LEU A 165 -2.37 9.68 13.56
C LEU A 165 -2.26 9.46 15.08
N ALA A 166 -3.05 8.57 15.66
CA ALA A 166 -2.91 8.19 17.05
C ALA A 166 -1.54 7.56 17.36
N LEU A 167 -0.91 6.88 16.39
CA LEU A 167 0.45 6.36 16.52
C LEU A 167 1.49 7.49 16.72
N CYS A 168 1.20 8.70 16.25
CA CYS A 168 2.08 9.85 16.44
C CYS A 168 2.19 10.29 17.92
N ALA A 169 1.23 9.88 18.77
CA ALA A 169 1.30 10.11 20.21
C ALA A 169 2.28 9.18 20.92
N MET A 170 2.79 8.14 20.24
CA MET A 170 3.79 7.25 20.81
C MET A 170 5.14 7.95 20.98
N ARG A 171 5.86 7.58 22.03
CA ARG A 171 7.24 8.07 22.26
C ARG A 171 8.27 7.40 21.33
N LEU A 172 7.88 6.34 20.63
CA LEU A 172 8.72 5.61 19.70
C LEU A 172 8.71 6.30 18.33
N THR A 173 9.88 6.69 17.83
CA THR A 173 10.02 7.35 16.52
C THR A 173 9.42 6.54 15.38
N LEU A 174 9.59 5.22 15.40
CA LEU A 174 9.01 4.30 14.42
C LEU A 174 7.48 4.41 14.36
N GLY A 175 6.80 4.50 15.51
CA GLY A 175 5.34 4.67 15.54
C GLY A 175 4.89 5.98 14.93
N ARG A 176 5.64 7.07 15.16
CA ARG A 176 5.38 8.38 14.57
C ARG A 176 5.57 8.36 13.05
N ASP A 177 6.65 7.73 12.57
CA ASP A 177 6.94 7.62 11.13
C ASP A 177 5.84 6.84 10.41
N ILE A 178 5.47 5.66 10.93
CA ILE A 178 4.36 4.86 10.39
C ILE A 178 3.08 5.67 10.40
N GLY A 179 2.77 6.35 11.52
CA GLY A 179 1.55 7.13 11.68
C GLY A 179 1.41 8.21 10.60
N ILE A 180 2.43 9.01 10.37
CA ILE A 180 2.42 10.10 9.38
C ILE A 180 2.36 9.54 7.96
N VAL A 181 3.24 8.59 7.62
CA VAL A 181 3.34 8.03 6.26
C VAL A 181 2.04 7.31 5.86
N MET A 182 1.45 6.56 6.79
CA MET A 182 0.20 5.84 6.53
C MET A 182 -1.01 6.77 6.49
N ALA A 183 -1.12 7.74 7.39
CA ALA A 183 -2.21 8.73 7.35
C ALA A 183 -2.21 9.50 6.03
N LYS A 184 -1.04 9.96 5.58
CA LYS A 184 -0.85 10.60 4.27
C LYS A 184 -1.17 9.63 3.12
N GLY A 185 -0.70 8.39 3.21
CA GLY A 185 -0.95 7.34 2.22
C GLY A 185 -2.42 7.05 2.02
N VAL A 186 -3.20 6.96 3.10
CA VAL A 186 -4.67 6.77 3.05
C VAL A 186 -5.35 7.98 2.41
N ALA A 187 -4.97 9.20 2.77
CA ALA A 187 -5.52 10.41 2.16
C ALA A 187 -5.28 10.45 0.64
N LEU A 188 -4.04 10.18 0.22
CA LEU A 188 -3.68 10.07 -1.21
C LEU A 188 -4.43 8.93 -1.90
N GLY A 189 -4.61 7.80 -1.22
CA GLY A 189 -5.38 6.65 -1.70
C GLY A 189 -6.82 7.03 -2.03
N VAL A 190 -7.51 7.73 -1.13
CA VAL A 190 -8.89 8.22 -1.35
C VAL A 190 -8.94 9.17 -2.54
N ILE A 191 -8.03 10.13 -2.63
CA ILE A 191 -7.99 11.08 -3.76
C ILE A 191 -7.80 10.32 -5.07
N CYS A 192 -6.86 9.39 -5.14
CA CYS A 192 -6.63 8.59 -6.35
C CYS A 192 -7.82 7.68 -6.68
N THR A 193 -8.49 7.11 -5.68
CA THR A 193 -9.70 6.30 -5.90
C THR A 193 -10.83 7.11 -6.51
N VAL A 194 -10.97 8.37 -6.14
CA VAL A 194 -12.08 9.22 -6.64
C VAL A 194 -11.74 9.93 -7.96
N VAL A 195 -10.45 10.18 -8.24
CA VAL A 195 -10.02 10.94 -9.42
C VAL A 195 -9.40 10.03 -10.48
N VAL A 196 -8.38 9.26 -10.11
CA VAL A 196 -7.58 8.49 -11.07
C VAL A 196 -8.31 7.22 -11.51
N LEU A 197 -8.89 6.48 -10.58
CA LEU A 197 -9.56 5.22 -10.90
C LEU A 197 -10.77 5.39 -11.83
N PRO A 198 -11.70 6.35 -11.60
CA PRO A 198 -12.79 6.63 -12.54
C PRO A 198 -12.30 7.01 -13.93
N ALA A 199 -11.27 7.86 -14.00
CA ALA A 199 -10.69 8.26 -15.28
C ALA A 199 -10.12 7.06 -16.05
N LEU A 200 -9.43 6.15 -15.36
CA LEU A 200 -8.93 4.91 -15.97
C LEU A 200 -10.06 4.00 -16.44
N ILE A 201 -11.07 3.76 -15.60
CA ILE A 201 -12.20 2.88 -15.95
C ILE A 201 -12.95 3.42 -17.15
N LEU A 202 -13.29 4.72 -17.19
CA LEU A 202 -14.01 5.33 -18.29
C LEU A 202 -13.18 5.38 -19.58
N SER A 203 -11.88 5.65 -19.50
CA SER A 203 -10.99 5.68 -20.65
C SER A 203 -10.85 4.31 -21.33
N PHE A 204 -10.90 3.24 -20.54
CA PHE A 204 -10.74 1.85 -21.02
C PHE A 204 -12.07 1.07 -21.04
N ASP A 205 -13.22 1.72 -20.91
CA ASP A 205 -14.53 1.07 -20.82
C ASP A 205 -14.81 0.11 -21.98
N ARG A 206 -14.45 0.47 -23.23
CA ARG A 206 -14.57 -0.39 -24.41
C ARG A 206 -13.76 -1.71 -24.28
N LEU A 207 -12.58 -1.65 -23.65
CA LEU A 207 -11.75 -2.82 -23.42
C LEU A 207 -12.32 -3.67 -22.28
N VAL A 208 -12.84 -3.05 -21.24
CA VAL A 208 -13.49 -3.72 -20.12
C VAL A 208 -14.70 -4.52 -20.59
N GLU A 209 -15.54 -3.94 -21.47
CA GLU A 209 -16.70 -4.64 -22.04
C GLU A 209 -16.33 -5.78 -22.98
N LYS A 210 -15.29 -5.61 -23.81
CA LYS A 210 -14.83 -6.64 -24.76
C LYS A 210 -14.35 -7.90 -24.07
N TYR A 211 -13.75 -7.80 -22.86
CA TYR A 211 -13.18 -8.92 -22.10
C TYR A 211 -14.01 -9.26 -20.85
N LYS A 212 -15.33 -9.03 -20.93
CA LYS A 212 -16.26 -9.40 -19.86
C LYS A 212 -16.41 -10.91 -19.79
N HIS A 213 -16.30 -11.47 -18.59
CA HIS A 213 -16.55 -12.89 -18.30
C HIS A 213 -17.56 -13.02 -17.16
N ARG A 214 -18.12 -14.21 -16.99
CA ARG A 214 -19.05 -14.48 -15.90
C ARG A 214 -18.29 -14.58 -14.58
N THR A 215 -18.74 -13.86 -13.55
CA THR A 215 -18.17 -13.98 -12.19
C THR A 215 -18.28 -15.41 -11.69
N ILE A 216 -17.21 -15.90 -11.06
CA ILE A 216 -17.16 -17.22 -10.44
C ILE A 216 -17.94 -17.18 -9.12
N ILE A 217 -18.01 -16.03 -8.46
CA ILE A 217 -18.77 -15.83 -7.22
C ILE A 217 -20.22 -15.53 -7.58
N PRO A 218 -21.18 -16.44 -7.25
CA PRO A 218 -22.60 -16.21 -7.53
C PRO A 218 -23.09 -14.99 -6.75
N LYS A 219 -23.83 -14.10 -7.42
CA LYS A 219 -24.53 -12.99 -6.76
C LYS A 219 -25.47 -13.58 -5.71
N LEU A 220 -25.20 -13.34 -4.44
CA LEU A 220 -26.00 -13.83 -3.30
C LEU A 220 -27.36 -13.10 -3.18
N THR A 221 -27.98 -12.73 -4.29
CA THR A 221 -29.26 -12.02 -4.35
C THR A 221 -30.41 -12.79 -3.66
N LYS A 222 -30.27 -14.10 -3.50
CA LYS A 222 -31.28 -14.89 -2.78
C LYS A 222 -31.17 -14.81 -1.25
N LEU A 223 -30.01 -14.39 -0.72
CA LEU A 223 -29.83 -14.26 0.74
C LEU A 223 -30.37 -12.93 1.28
N SER A 224 -30.42 -11.88 0.44
CA SER A 224 -30.96 -10.57 0.83
C SER A 224 -32.49 -10.54 1.00
N TYR A 225 -33.19 -11.58 0.56
CA TYR A 225 -34.62 -11.78 0.81
C TYR A 225 -34.93 -12.39 2.18
N PHE A 226 -33.90 -12.85 2.92
CA PHE A 226 -34.06 -13.53 4.21
C PHE A 226 -33.62 -12.68 5.42
N VAL A 227 -33.14 -11.47 5.19
CA VAL A 227 -32.80 -10.46 6.21
C VAL A 227 -33.68 -9.24 6.03
#